data_16b638e03f8d6af51fa158c9a911086a
#
_entry.id   16b638e03f8d6af51fa158c9a911086a
#
_cell.length_a   1.000
_cell.length_b   1.000
_cell.length_c   1.000
_cell.angle_alpha   90.00
_cell.angle_beta   90.00
_cell.angle_gamma   90.00
#
_symmetry.space_group_name_H-M   'P 1'
#
loop_
_entity.id
_entity.type
_entity.pdbx_description
1 polymer ?
#
loop_
_entity_poly.entity_id
_entity_poly.type
_entity_poly.pdbx_seq_one_letter_code
_entity_poly.pdbx_strand_id
1 'polypeptide(L)'
;MCSSDLNKFIDALAAMKGQIKGAVSSSVASTERLQALGIPVFDANAVPGLSVYIDGADEIDGHGYMVKGGGAALTREKIVAALAQRFVCIADESKLVDALGRFPLPVEVIPMAAAQIARRFKVLGGEATLRLKDGQPLVTDNGQHILDVRGLTVNDPLAFESEVNQWPGVVTVGVFAHQKASVCLLGTAQGVRTLEY
;
A
#
# COMPACT_ATOMS: atom_id res chain seq x y z
N MET A 1 2.00 -9.71 -5.18
CA MET A 1 2.66 -9.42 -6.48
C MET A 1 3.16 -7.98 -6.61
N CYS A 2 2.64 -7.01 -5.84
CA CYS A 2 3.17 -5.64 -5.80
C CYS A 2 4.66 -5.57 -5.42
N SER A 3 5.16 -6.51 -4.63
CA SER A 3 6.57 -6.60 -4.22
C SER A 3 7.57 -6.84 -5.36
N SER A 4 7.15 -7.33 -6.53
CA SER A 4 8.07 -7.61 -7.64
C SER A 4 8.58 -6.32 -8.30
N ASP A 5 7.72 -5.32 -8.50
CA ASP A 5 8.08 -4.08 -9.18
C ASP A 5 8.91 -3.19 -8.26
N LEU A 6 8.52 -3.09 -6.98
CA LEU A 6 9.30 -2.40 -5.97
C LEU A 6 10.69 -3.05 -5.80
N ASN A 7 10.79 -4.38 -5.82
CA ASN A 7 12.06 -5.07 -5.74
C ASN A 7 12.99 -4.74 -6.91
N LYS A 8 12.46 -4.69 -8.14
CA LYS A 8 13.23 -4.28 -9.32
C LYS A 8 13.67 -2.82 -9.24
N PHE A 9 12.81 -1.94 -8.72
CA PHE A 9 13.16 -0.56 -8.46
C PHE A 9 14.31 -0.45 -7.45
N ILE A 10 14.24 -1.17 -6.31
CA ILE A 10 15.30 -1.17 -5.29
C ILE A 10 16.61 -1.68 -5.90
N ASP A 11 16.59 -2.72 -6.73
CA ASP A 11 17.78 -3.22 -7.40
C ASP A 11 18.40 -2.18 -8.35
N ALA A 12 17.56 -1.49 -9.12
CA ALA A 12 18.01 -0.41 -10.01
C ALA A 12 18.59 0.77 -9.21
N LEU A 13 18.08 1.05 -8.02
CA LEU A 13 18.54 2.12 -7.13
C LEU A 13 20.00 1.91 -6.67
N ALA A 14 20.47 0.66 -6.65
CA ALA A 14 21.86 0.34 -6.28
C ALA A 14 22.89 1.06 -7.18
N ALA A 15 22.57 1.26 -8.45
CA ALA A 15 23.43 2.00 -9.39
C ALA A 15 23.51 3.51 -9.06
N MET A 16 22.55 4.03 -8.31
CA MET A 16 22.43 5.45 -7.95
C MET A 16 22.71 5.72 -6.47
N LYS A 17 23.16 4.72 -5.70
CA LYS A 17 23.35 4.83 -4.25
C LYS A 17 24.19 6.02 -3.80
N GLY A 18 25.16 6.45 -4.60
CA GLY A 18 25.97 7.64 -4.31
C GLY A 18 25.26 8.98 -4.49
N GLN A 19 24.06 8.99 -5.06
CA GLN A 19 23.24 10.18 -5.33
C GLN A 19 22.11 10.35 -4.31
N ILE A 20 21.89 9.35 -3.44
CA ILE A 20 20.85 9.35 -2.41
C ILE A 20 21.48 9.29 -1.02
N LYS A 21 20.87 9.99 -0.06
CA LYS A 21 21.34 9.96 1.35
C LYS A 21 21.00 8.62 2.02
N GLY A 22 19.92 7.99 1.58
CA GLY A 22 19.37 6.74 2.08
C GLY A 22 17.87 6.69 1.85
N ALA A 23 17.22 5.75 2.52
CA ALA A 23 15.79 5.48 2.37
C ALA A 23 15.11 5.34 3.73
N VAL A 24 13.78 5.50 3.75
CA VAL A 24 12.87 5.01 4.79
C VAL A 24 12.06 3.89 4.17
N SER A 25 11.95 2.75 4.85
CA SER A 25 11.29 1.56 4.34
C SER A 25 9.97 1.29 5.07
N SER A 26 8.99 0.79 4.33
CA SER A 26 7.66 0.41 4.85
C SER A 26 7.56 -1.07 5.25
N SER A 27 8.60 -1.89 5.03
CA SER A 27 8.57 -3.31 5.40
C SER A 27 9.95 -3.84 5.80
N VAL A 28 9.97 -4.90 6.60
CA VAL A 28 11.22 -5.59 6.98
C VAL A 28 11.93 -6.12 5.73
N ALA A 29 11.20 -6.74 4.81
CA ALA A 29 11.78 -7.30 3.58
C ALA A 29 12.46 -6.23 2.70
N SER A 30 11.84 -5.05 2.53
CA SER A 30 12.44 -3.95 1.78
C SER A 30 13.64 -3.35 2.51
N THR A 31 13.60 -3.28 3.85
CA THR A 31 14.73 -2.85 4.68
C THR A 31 15.95 -3.74 4.45
N GLU A 32 15.79 -5.06 4.58
CA GLU A 32 16.86 -6.03 4.37
C GLU A 32 17.45 -5.93 2.95
N ARG A 33 16.60 -5.77 1.93
CA ARG A 33 17.03 -5.62 0.54
C ARG A 33 17.86 -4.35 0.32
N LEU A 34 17.41 -3.20 0.82
CA LEU A 34 18.13 -1.93 0.75
C LEU A 34 19.51 -2.03 1.44
N GLN A 35 19.54 -2.59 2.64
CA GLN A 35 20.76 -2.78 3.41
C GLN A 35 21.76 -3.72 2.71
N ALA A 36 21.27 -4.81 2.10
CA ALA A 36 22.10 -5.73 1.32
C ALA A 36 22.78 -5.05 0.11
N LEU A 37 22.16 -3.99 -0.44
CA LEU A 37 22.71 -3.17 -1.53
C LEU A 37 23.61 -2.03 -1.04
N GLY A 38 23.79 -1.91 0.30
CA GLY A 38 24.60 -0.85 0.92
C GLY A 38 23.91 0.52 0.89
N ILE A 39 22.56 0.55 0.85
CA ILE A 39 21.77 1.77 0.96
C ILE A 39 21.38 1.96 2.43
N PRO A 40 21.74 3.10 3.07
CA PRO A 40 21.34 3.37 4.45
C PRO A 40 19.83 3.42 4.58
N VAL A 41 19.27 2.76 5.62
CA VAL A 41 17.86 2.83 5.96
C VAL A 41 17.70 3.55 7.28
N PHE A 42 16.93 4.63 7.27
CA PHE A 42 16.66 5.47 8.43
C PHE A 42 15.33 5.10 9.07
N ASP A 43 15.25 5.29 10.38
CA ASP A 43 13.98 5.26 11.09
C ASP A 43 13.09 6.45 10.65
N ALA A 44 11.80 6.20 10.45
CA ALA A 44 10.84 7.23 10.06
C ALA A 44 10.77 8.40 11.07
N ASN A 45 11.00 8.12 12.36
CA ASN A 45 11.03 9.12 13.42
C ASN A 45 12.31 9.99 13.39
N ALA A 46 13.36 9.55 12.70
CA ALA A 46 14.63 10.26 12.61
C ALA A 46 14.72 11.22 11.42
N VAL A 47 13.71 11.27 10.56
CA VAL A 47 13.68 12.13 9.37
C VAL A 47 12.58 13.17 9.48
N PRO A 48 12.82 14.43 9.05
CA PRO A 48 11.79 15.48 9.08
C PRO A 48 10.74 15.33 7.97
N GLY A 49 11.01 14.50 6.96
CA GLY A 49 10.17 14.24 5.81
C GLY A 49 10.96 13.65 4.65
N LEU A 50 10.26 13.26 3.60
CA LEU A 50 10.82 12.65 2.40
C LEU A 50 10.47 13.50 1.17
N SER A 51 11.41 13.65 0.25
CA SER A 51 11.13 14.34 -1.03
C SER A 51 10.20 13.52 -1.91
N VAL A 52 10.34 12.17 -1.87
CA VAL A 52 9.56 11.26 -2.68
C VAL A 52 9.36 9.93 -1.95
N TYR A 53 8.17 9.38 -2.11
CA TYR A 53 7.86 7.98 -1.81
C TYR A 53 7.58 7.26 -3.13
N ILE A 54 8.15 6.07 -3.31
CA ILE A 54 7.98 5.27 -4.51
C ILE A 54 7.51 3.89 -4.09
N ASP A 55 6.36 3.46 -4.62
CA ASP A 55 5.80 2.15 -4.29
C ASP A 55 4.82 1.68 -5.38
N GLY A 56 4.43 0.40 -5.33
CA GLY A 56 3.42 -0.17 -6.19
C GLY A 56 1.99 0.02 -5.67
N ALA A 57 1.02 -0.38 -6.48
CA ALA A 57 -0.38 -0.48 -6.09
C ALA A 57 -0.98 -1.82 -6.54
N ASP A 58 -1.99 -2.29 -5.82
CA ASP A 58 -2.81 -3.44 -6.24
C ASP A 58 -3.87 -3.00 -7.25
N GLU A 59 -4.38 -1.75 -7.10
CA GLU A 59 -5.20 -1.01 -8.06
C GLU A 59 -4.86 0.48 -7.99
N ILE A 60 -5.02 1.16 -9.13
CA ILE A 60 -4.97 2.63 -9.23
C ILE A 60 -6.04 3.10 -10.22
N ASP A 61 -6.76 4.16 -9.88
CA ASP A 61 -7.78 4.75 -10.76
C ASP A 61 -7.30 5.99 -11.53
N GLY A 62 -8.18 6.55 -12.35
CA GLY A 62 -7.92 7.74 -13.15
C GLY A 62 -7.69 9.02 -12.37
N HIS A 63 -7.88 9.02 -11.05
CA HIS A 63 -7.67 10.15 -10.14
C HIS A 63 -6.43 9.98 -9.24
N GLY A 64 -5.72 8.84 -9.38
CA GLY A 64 -4.57 8.49 -8.57
C GLY A 64 -4.91 7.90 -7.20
N TYR A 65 -6.16 7.57 -6.94
CA TYR A 65 -6.57 6.81 -5.77
C TYR A 65 -6.15 5.35 -5.95
N MET A 66 -5.75 4.69 -4.87
CA MET A 66 -5.18 3.35 -4.94
C MET A 66 -5.80 2.39 -3.94
N VAL A 67 -5.77 1.10 -4.26
CA VAL A 67 -5.81 0.01 -3.30
C VAL A 67 -4.41 -0.55 -3.14
N LYS A 68 -3.95 -0.68 -1.89
CA LYS A 68 -2.67 -1.23 -1.51
C LYS A 68 -2.82 -2.20 -0.34
N GLY A 69 -1.78 -2.98 -0.07
CA GLY A 69 -1.76 -3.91 1.06
C GLY A 69 -1.85 -5.39 0.67
N GLY A 70 -1.75 -5.73 -0.62
CA GLY A 70 -1.59 -7.12 -1.06
C GLY A 70 -0.39 -7.81 -0.39
N GLY A 71 0.67 -7.05 -0.07
CA GLY A 71 1.85 -7.50 0.69
C GLY A 71 1.73 -7.38 2.22
N ALA A 72 0.58 -6.99 2.78
CA ALA A 72 0.32 -6.81 4.21
C ALA A 72 1.15 -5.69 4.91
N ALA A 73 1.70 -4.74 4.16
CA ALA A 73 2.51 -3.63 4.71
C ALA A 73 1.77 -2.28 4.72
N LEU A 74 0.45 -2.26 4.40
CA LEU A 74 -0.35 -1.06 4.10
C LEU A 74 -0.25 0.04 5.16
N THR A 75 -0.20 -0.29 6.43
CA THR A 75 -0.11 0.72 7.51
C THR A 75 1.21 1.46 7.46
N ARG A 76 2.32 0.72 7.35
CA ARG A 76 3.66 1.33 7.24
C ARG A 76 3.83 2.05 5.91
N GLU A 77 3.28 1.52 4.81
CA GLU A 77 3.24 2.19 3.51
C GLU A 77 2.53 3.55 3.61
N LYS A 78 1.38 3.60 4.29
CA LYS A 78 0.62 4.84 4.49
C LYS A 78 1.36 5.85 5.36
N ILE A 79 2.05 5.39 6.40
CA ILE A 79 2.91 6.23 7.25
C ILE A 79 4.03 6.87 6.41
N VAL A 80 4.74 6.06 5.60
CA VAL A 80 5.84 6.58 4.77
C VAL A 80 5.32 7.50 3.67
N ALA A 81 4.17 7.18 3.07
CA ALA A 81 3.50 8.05 2.09
C ALA A 81 3.14 9.43 2.70
N ALA A 82 2.65 9.45 3.96
CA ALA A 82 2.30 10.68 4.66
C ALA A 82 3.52 11.57 5.00
N LEU A 83 4.72 10.99 5.10
CA LEU A 83 5.98 11.74 5.28
C LEU A 83 6.50 12.36 3.98
N ALA A 84 6.01 11.90 2.82
CA ALA A 84 6.56 12.28 1.53
C ALA A 84 5.83 13.49 0.92
N GLN A 85 6.60 14.37 0.27
CA GLN A 85 6.06 15.49 -0.49
C GLN A 85 5.40 15.04 -1.80
N ARG A 86 5.82 13.91 -2.35
CA ARG A 86 5.34 13.37 -3.61
C ARG A 86 5.30 11.84 -3.56
N PHE A 87 4.20 11.26 -4.00
CA PHE A 87 4.08 9.81 -4.15
C PHE A 87 4.12 9.44 -5.64
N VAL A 88 5.12 8.66 -6.04
CA VAL A 88 5.24 8.07 -7.38
C VAL A 88 4.82 6.61 -7.30
N CYS A 89 3.67 6.29 -7.88
CA CYS A 89 3.22 4.92 -8.04
C CYS A 89 3.91 4.27 -9.24
N ILE A 90 4.39 3.04 -9.09
CA ILE A 90 4.87 2.21 -10.19
C ILE A 90 3.93 1.01 -10.34
N ALA A 91 3.35 0.83 -11.52
CA ALA A 91 2.36 -0.20 -11.76
C ALA A 91 2.39 -0.67 -13.22
N ASP A 92 1.93 -1.88 -13.49
CA ASP A 92 1.60 -2.32 -14.84
C ASP A 92 0.14 -1.97 -15.20
N GLU A 93 -0.19 -2.00 -16.50
CA GLU A 93 -1.50 -1.60 -17.01
C GLU A 93 -2.68 -2.44 -16.47
N SER A 94 -2.41 -3.66 -15.95
CA SER A 94 -3.46 -4.49 -15.34
C SER A 94 -3.98 -3.94 -14.00
N LYS A 95 -3.23 -2.98 -13.40
CA LYS A 95 -3.57 -2.32 -12.14
C LYS A 95 -4.44 -1.08 -12.33
N LEU A 96 -4.50 -0.54 -13.53
CA LEU A 96 -5.35 0.60 -13.85
C LEU A 96 -6.82 0.13 -13.93
N VAL A 97 -7.68 0.78 -13.14
CA VAL A 97 -9.11 0.46 -13.02
C VAL A 97 -9.97 1.71 -13.17
N ASP A 98 -11.22 1.52 -13.61
CA ASP A 98 -12.20 2.62 -13.66
C ASP A 98 -12.74 2.98 -12.26
N ALA A 99 -12.86 1.96 -11.37
CA ALA A 99 -13.28 2.14 -9.99
C ALA A 99 -12.54 1.12 -9.09
N LEU A 100 -12.22 1.54 -7.86
CA LEU A 100 -11.54 0.68 -6.88
C LEU A 100 -12.47 -0.41 -6.34
N GLY A 101 -11.93 -1.59 -6.04
CA GLY A 101 -12.62 -2.69 -5.37
C GLY A 101 -12.69 -4.00 -6.14
N ARG A 102 -12.08 -4.10 -7.33
CA ARG A 102 -11.91 -5.37 -8.03
C ARG A 102 -10.91 -6.27 -7.30
N PHE A 103 -9.80 -5.70 -6.82
CA PHE A 103 -8.86 -6.38 -5.94
C PHE A 103 -9.47 -6.50 -4.54
N PRO A 104 -9.29 -7.65 -3.83
CA PRO A 104 -9.75 -7.75 -2.45
C PRO A 104 -9.13 -6.66 -1.59
N LEU A 105 -9.97 -5.79 -1.02
CA LEU A 105 -9.52 -4.65 -0.23
C LEU A 105 -8.90 -5.13 1.09
N PRO A 106 -7.58 -4.90 1.31
CA PRO A 106 -6.94 -5.24 2.57
C PRO A 106 -7.32 -4.25 3.67
N VAL A 107 -7.60 -4.77 4.86
CA VAL A 107 -7.87 -3.96 6.06
C VAL A 107 -7.03 -4.52 7.21
N GLU A 108 -6.11 -3.73 7.74
CA GLU A 108 -5.34 -4.12 8.92
C GLU A 108 -6.19 -3.88 10.17
N VAL A 109 -6.31 -4.92 11.01
CA VAL A 109 -7.22 -4.91 12.16
C VAL A 109 -6.54 -5.48 13.39
N ILE A 110 -6.91 -4.95 14.56
CA ILE A 110 -6.60 -5.58 15.85
C ILE A 110 -7.23 -6.97 15.87
N PRO A 111 -6.51 -8.05 16.20
CA PRO A 111 -7.00 -9.42 16.12
C PRO A 111 -8.37 -9.67 16.78
N MET A 112 -8.60 -9.10 17.97
CA MET A 112 -9.85 -9.25 18.69
C MET A 112 -11.06 -8.59 18.02
N ALA A 113 -10.84 -7.65 17.09
CA ALA A 113 -11.89 -6.91 16.39
C ALA A 113 -12.27 -7.54 15.04
N ALA A 114 -11.50 -8.52 14.53
CA ALA A 114 -11.62 -9.03 13.18
C ALA A 114 -13.06 -9.47 12.82
N ALA A 115 -13.72 -10.24 13.69
CA ALA A 115 -15.08 -10.72 13.45
C ALA A 115 -16.12 -9.59 13.45
N GLN A 116 -15.95 -8.58 14.32
CA GLN A 116 -16.84 -7.42 14.36
C GLN A 116 -16.71 -6.59 13.09
N ILE A 117 -15.49 -6.32 12.64
CA ILE A 117 -15.23 -5.55 11.43
C ILE A 117 -15.74 -6.29 10.19
N ALA A 118 -15.53 -7.63 10.13
CA ALA A 118 -16.10 -8.45 9.05
C ALA A 118 -17.63 -8.31 8.95
N ARG A 119 -18.34 -8.31 10.10
CA ARG A 119 -19.79 -8.08 10.11
C ARG A 119 -20.18 -6.68 9.61
N ARG A 120 -19.38 -5.64 9.91
CA ARG A 120 -19.64 -4.29 9.39
C ARG A 120 -19.51 -4.24 7.87
N PHE A 121 -18.47 -4.86 7.31
CA PHE A 121 -18.31 -4.95 5.85
C PHE A 121 -19.46 -5.71 5.19
N LYS A 122 -19.99 -6.76 5.85
CA LYS A 122 -21.16 -7.49 5.35
C LYS A 122 -22.41 -6.59 5.24
N VAL A 123 -22.60 -5.64 6.16
CA VAL A 123 -23.70 -4.65 6.09
C VAL A 123 -23.53 -3.73 4.87
N LEU A 124 -22.28 -3.43 4.47
CA LEU A 124 -21.96 -2.66 3.28
C LEU A 124 -22.01 -3.50 1.98
N GLY A 125 -22.38 -4.78 2.05
CA GLY A 125 -22.42 -5.69 0.91
C GLY A 125 -21.08 -6.40 0.62
N GLY A 126 -20.05 -6.19 1.42
CA GLY A 126 -18.74 -6.82 1.25
C GLY A 126 -18.63 -8.15 2.01
N GLU A 127 -17.77 -9.04 1.53
CA GLU A 127 -17.39 -10.29 2.17
C GLU A 127 -15.93 -10.21 2.64
N ALA A 128 -15.73 -10.18 3.96
CA ALA A 128 -14.42 -10.09 4.58
C ALA A 128 -13.93 -11.47 5.02
N THR A 129 -12.72 -11.84 4.62
CA THR A 129 -12.04 -13.08 5.02
C THR A 129 -10.72 -12.77 5.70
N LEU A 130 -10.42 -13.52 6.78
CA LEU A 130 -9.11 -13.40 7.44
C LEU A 130 -8.02 -13.92 6.51
N ARG A 131 -6.98 -13.11 6.28
CA ARG A 131 -5.84 -13.53 5.46
C ARG A 131 -5.03 -14.57 6.19
N LEU A 132 -4.72 -15.66 5.48
CA LEU A 132 -3.92 -16.76 6.00
C LEU A 132 -2.56 -16.81 5.28
N LYS A 133 -1.55 -17.27 6.00
CA LYS A 133 -0.25 -17.70 5.48
C LYS A 133 0.04 -19.07 6.06
N ASP A 134 0.27 -20.05 5.20
CA ASP A 134 0.54 -21.45 5.59
C ASP A 134 -0.54 -22.04 6.52
N GLY A 135 -1.82 -21.69 6.26
CA GLY A 135 -2.98 -22.16 7.03
C GLY A 135 -3.20 -21.48 8.39
N GLN A 136 -2.36 -20.53 8.76
CA GLN A 136 -2.48 -19.75 9.99
C GLN A 136 -2.81 -18.27 9.68
N PRO A 137 -3.45 -17.52 10.60
CA PRO A 137 -3.64 -16.10 10.44
C PRO A 137 -2.33 -15.39 10.14
N LEU A 138 -2.29 -14.62 9.03
CA LEU A 138 -1.12 -13.78 8.74
C LEU A 138 -1.00 -12.72 9.81
N VAL A 139 0.21 -12.58 10.36
CA VAL A 139 0.56 -11.50 11.29
C VAL A 139 1.42 -10.48 10.56
N THR A 140 1.03 -9.22 10.60
CA THR A 140 1.75 -8.10 9.97
C THR A 140 3.02 -7.76 10.76
N ASP A 141 3.90 -6.93 10.16
CA ASP A 141 5.08 -6.37 10.86
C ASP A 141 4.70 -5.51 12.10
N ASN A 142 3.41 -5.18 12.26
CA ASN A 142 2.87 -4.45 13.42
C ASN A 142 2.20 -5.38 14.44
N GLY A 143 2.24 -6.71 14.23
CA GLY A 143 1.62 -7.70 15.11
C GLY A 143 0.10 -7.79 14.96
N GLN A 144 -0.46 -7.31 13.84
CA GLN A 144 -1.89 -7.25 13.58
C GLN A 144 -2.32 -8.28 12.52
N HIS A 145 -3.63 -8.39 12.27
CA HIS A 145 -4.19 -9.25 11.23
C HIS A 145 -4.68 -8.45 10.03
N ILE A 146 -4.86 -9.13 8.88
CA ILE A 146 -5.47 -8.57 7.66
C ILE A 146 -6.79 -9.24 7.38
N LEU A 147 -7.83 -8.44 7.14
CA LEU A 147 -9.05 -8.87 6.47
C LEU A 147 -8.95 -8.50 5.00
N ASP A 148 -9.25 -9.44 4.11
CA ASP A 148 -9.44 -9.20 2.68
C ASP A 148 -10.92 -9.10 2.38
N VAL A 149 -11.38 -7.92 1.93
CA VAL A 149 -12.79 -7.65 1.68
C VAL A 149 -13.07 -7.65 0.18
N ARG A 150 -14.00 -8.49 -0.26
CA ARG A 150 -14.46 -8.60 -1.65
C ARG A 150 -15.88 -8.08 -1.82
N GLY A 151 -16.27 -7.80 -3.07
CA GLY A 151 -17.64 -7.44 -3.42
C GLY A 151 -18.01 -5.98 -3.16
N LEU A 152 -17.04 -5.15 -2.79
CA LEU A 152 -17.24 -3.70 -2.67
C LEU A 152 -16.83 -2.99 -3.96
N THR A 153 -17.57 -1.91 -4.28
CA THR A 153 -17.13 -0.87 -5.23
C THR A 153 -16.98 0.43 -4.44
N VAL A 154 -15.79 1.00 -4.46
CA VAL A 154 -15.48 2.21 -3.71
C VAL A 154 -15.71 3.42 -4.62
N ASN A 155 -16.93 3.98 -4.57
CA ASN A 155 -17.33 5.11 -5.43
C ASN A 155 -16.79 6.46 -4.94
N ASP A 156 -16.61 6.63 -3.64
CA ASP A 156 -15.97 7.80 -3.02
C ASP A 156 -14.81 7.34 -2.13
N PRO A 157 -13.60 7.23 -2.70
CA PRO A 157 -12.44 6.74 -1.95
C PRO A 157 -12.06 7.58 -0.73
N LEU A 158 -12.23 8.92 -0.79
CA LEU A 158 -11.91 9.81 0.33
C LEU A 158 -12.86 9.60 1.52
N ALA A 159 -14.16 9.61 1.24
CA ALA A 159 -15.18 9.39 2.28
C ALA A 159 -15.05 7.97 2.85
N PHE A 160 -14.86 6.97 2.00
CA PHE A 160 -14.70 5.58 2.41
C PHE A 160 -13.47 5.36 3.30
N GLU A 161 -12.30 5.89 2.91
CA GLU A 161 -11.09 5.80 3.72
C GLU A 161 -11.27 6.47 5.07
N SER A 162 -11.86 7.68 5.07
CA SER A 162 -12.12 8.45 6.31
C SER A 162 -13.05 7.71 7.25
N GLU A 163 -14.15 7.14 6.73
CA GLU A 163 -15.13 6.41 7.55
C GLU A 163 -14.55 5.13 8.13
N VAL A 164 -13.97 4.26 7.29
CA VAL A 164 -13.52 2.93 7.73
C VAL A 164 -12.39 3.04 8.74
N ASN A 165 -11.48 4.01 8.59
CA ASN A 165 -10.40 4.24 9.53
C ASN A 165 -10.89 4.69 10.93
N GLN A 166 -12.14 5.15 11.08
CA GLN A 166 -12.71 5.48 12.38
C GLN A 166 -13.38 4.29 13.07
N TRP A 167 -13.46 3.12 12.46
CA TRP A 167 -14.08 1.97 13.08
C TRP A 167 -13.19 1.40 14.19
N PRO A 168 -13.69 1.25 15.43
CA PRO A 168 -12.90 0.68 16.52
C PRO A 168 -12.33 -0.70 16.15
N GLY A 169 -11.00 -0.81 16.21
CA GLY A 169 -10.27 -2.02 15.87
C GLY A 169 -9.73 -2.07 14.44
N VAL A 170 -10.08 -1.13 13.57
CA VAL A 170 -9.35 -0.90 12.31
C VAL A 170 -8.07 -0.15 12.64
N VAL A 171 -6.93 -0.66 12.16
CA VAL A 171 -5.65 0.02 12.19
C VAL A 171 -5.55 0.95 10.98
N THR A 172 -5.77 0.40 9.78
CA THR A 172 -5.99 1.19 8.57
C THR A 172 -6.64 0.35 7.47
N VAL A 173 -7.35 1.02 6.57
CA VAL A 173 -7.90 0.43 5.35
C VAL A 173 -6.92 0.60 4.19
N GLY A 174 -6.90 -0.35 3.26
CA GLY A 174 -6.02 -0.36 2.09
C GLY A 174 -6.41 0.62 0.98
N VAL A 175 -7.41 1.49 1.19
CA VAL A 175 -7.66 2.62 0.30
C VAL A 175 -6.66 3.73 0.63
N PHE A 176 -5.97 4.22 -0.40
CA PHE A 176 -5.02 5.34 -0.36
C PHE A 176 -5.61 6.49 -1.18
N ALA A 177 -6.48 7.26 -0.56
CA ALA A 177 -7.13 8.43 -1.16
C ALA A 177 -6.58 9.72 -0.56
N HIS A 178 -6.36 9.78 0.75
CA HIS A 178 -5.67 10.91 1.39
C HIS A 178 -4.19 10.97 0.99
N GLN A 179 -3.53 9.82 0.88
CA GLN A 179 -2.15 9.68 0.38
C GLN A 179 -2.17 9.08 -1.03
N LYS A 180 -2.90 9.71 -1.97
CA LYS A 180 -2.97 9.26 -3.36
C LYS A 180 -1.64 9.44 -4.10
N ALA A 181 -1.48 8.76 -5.23
CA ALA A 181 -0.36 9.00 -6.12
C ALA A 181 -0.40 10.44 -6.67
N SER A 182 0.75 11.11 -6.72
CA SER A 182 0.92 12.35 -7.49
C SER A 182 1.23 12.05 -8.95
N VAL A 183 1.90 10.90 -9.18
CA VAL A 183 2.29 10.41 -10.50
C VAL A 183 2.21 8.89 -10.50
N CYS A 184 1.75 8.32 -11.61
CA CYS A 184 1.90 6.89 -11.88
C CYS A 184 2.79 6.68 -13.11
N LEU A 185 3.85 5.89 -12.93
CA LEU A 185 4.64 5.34 -14.02
C LEU A 185 4.04 3.99 -14.39
N LEU A 186 3.22 3.99 -15.43
CA LEU A 186 2.45 2.83 -15.86
C LEU A 186 3.20 2.06 -16.94
N GLY A 187 3.64 0.85 -16.62
CA GLY A 187 4.26 -0.07 -17.57
C GLY A 187 3.24 -0.65 -18.53
N THR A 188 3.46 -0.47 -19.83
CA THR A 188 2.62 -1.00 -20.91
C THR A 188 3.47 -1.79 -21.92
N ALA A 189 2.81 -2.51 -22.82
CA ALA A 189 3.50 -3.21 -23.91
C ALA A 189 4.30 -2.27 -24.85
N GLN A 190 3.94 -0.98 -24.90
CA GLN A 190 4.60 0.05 -25.74
C GLN A 190 5.65 0.87 -24.96
N GLY A 191 5.88 0.57 -23.69
CA GLY A 191 6.79 1.30 -22.82
C GLY A 191 6.09 1.91 -21.61
N VAL A 192 6.73 2.89 -20.97
CA VAL A 192 6.20 3.53 -19.78
C VAL A 192 5.36 4.76 -20.14
N ARG A 193 4.11 4.80 -19.64
CA ARG A 193 3.26 5.99 -19.68
C ARG A 193 3.33 6.70 -18.31
N THR A 194 3.47 8.02 -18.34
CA THR A 194 3.37 8.85 -17.13
C THR A 194 1.96 9.41 -17.02
N LEU A 195 1.31 9.16 -15.89
CA LEU A 195 0.01 9.74 -15.54
C LEU A 195 0.25 10.69 -14.35
N GLU A 196 -0.23 11.94 -14.45
CA GLU A 196 -0.14 12.96 -13.39
C GLU A 196 -1.54 13.21 -12.82
N TYR A 197 -1.63 13.46 -11.47
CA TYR A 197 -2.91 13.56 -10.74
C TYR A 197 -2.97 14.79 -9.84
#